data_33af11a074d1863123aab8612e120cde
#
_entry.id   33af11a074d1863123aab8612e120cde
#
_cell.length_a   1.000
_cell.length_b   1.000
_cell.length_c   1.000
_cell.angle_alpha   90.00
_cell.angle_beta   90.00
_cell.angle_gamma   90.00
#
_symmetry.space_group_name_H-M   'P 1'
#
loop_
_entity.id
_entity.type
_entity.pdbx_description
1 polymer ?
#
loop_
_entity_poly.entity_id
_entity_poly.type
_entity_poly.pdbx_seq_one_letter_code
_entity_poly.pdbx_strand_id
1 'polypeptide(L)'
;MAELAHEIRTPLTGILALGELLITSDLGARERGWASAIKSTAEHLAMLASLIVDAARADARRLVLRRELIRPRRLAEAIAVSLAARAQAKGLKAEVAIAPDLPGGVIGDALRLRGALENLIDNAIKFTERGGVRLDVAAEPAARGRARLVFTVSDSGIGLSPAEVRRLFRPFAQANEGIARRYGGAGLGLAFVRRIAKAMGGDLTVVSKPGGGSRFRLCVVFDQVVAAGEAEGAAERPPGTLRALSILCAEDNPYGRVVLNTILSELGHRADFVGDGAAAVAAAARGGYDAVLMDLTLPGIGGLEATRRIRALAPPARNVAIVGISGRASAADEAASRAAGMDGYLAKPISPATLARLLVALPVRA
;
A
#
# COMPACT_ATOMS: atom_id res chain seq x y z
N MET A 1 -15.43 4.39 18.48
CA MET A 1 -15.38 4.08 17.03
C MET A 1 -13.99 4.29 16.43
N ALA A 2 -13.27 5.41 16.66
CA ALA A 2 -11.88 5.56 16.19
C ALA A 2 -10.91 4.60 16.90
N GLU A 3 -11.15 4.31 18.16
CA GLU A 3 -10.42 3.36 18.98
C GLU A 3 -10.62 1.91 18.50
N LEU A 4 -11.85 1.52 18.21
CA LEU A 4 -12.19 0.21 17.65
C LEU A 4 -11.49 -0.05 16.29
N ALA A 5 -11.32 0.98 15.49
CA ALA A 5 -10.59 0.87 14.23
C ALA A 5 -9.10 0.70 14.42
N HIS A 6 -8.54 1.33 15.43
CA HIS A 6 -7.15 1.15 15.79
C HIS A 6 -6.91 -0.28 16.31
N GLU A 7 -7.82 -0.76 17.16
CA GLU A 7 -7.79 -2.13 17.71
C GLU A 7 -7.96 -3.22 16.65
N ILE A 8 -8.73 -2.97 15.59
CA ILE A 8 -8.84 -3.91 14.46
C ILE A 8 -7.62 -3.82 13.53
N ARG A 9 -7.06 -2.63 13.32
CA ARG A 9 -5.92 -2.43 12.42
C ARG A 9 -4.65 -3.13 12.92
N THR A 10 -4.42 -3.11 14.22
CA THR A 10 -3.22 -3.70 14.85
C THR A 10 -3.10 -5.21 14.57
N PRO A 11 -4.08 -6.07 14.89
CA PRO A 11 -4.00 -7.50 14.57
C PRO A 11 -3.97 -7.77 13.07
N LEU A 12 -4.67 -6.97 12.25
CA LEU A 12 -4.64 -7.13 10.79
C LEU A 12 -3.27 -6.82 10.20
N THR A 13 -2.57 -5.81 10.70
CA THR A 13 -1.19 -5.51 10.29
C THR A 13 -0.26 -6.68 10.62
N GLY A 14 -0.46 -7.32 11.77
CA GLY A 14 0.27 -8.53 12.15
C GLY A 14 0.01 -9.70 11.20
N ILE A 15 -1.25 -9.97 10.87
CA ILE A 15 -1.63 -11.04 9.93
C ILE A 15 -1.07 -10.78 8.53
N LEU A 16 -1.10 -9.55 8.06
CA LEU A 16 -0.52 -9.15 6.76
C LEU A 16 0.99 -9.40 6.73
N ALA A 17 1.70 -8.97 7.77
CA ALA A 17 3.13 -9.17 7.88
C ALA A 17 3.51 -10.66 7.91
N LEU A 18 2.80 -11.47 8.70
CA LEU A 18 3.01 -12.91 8.75
C LEU A 18 2.68 -13.58 7.41
N GLY A 19 1.61 -13.14 6.72
CA GLY A 19 1.27 -13.61 5.38
C GLY A 19 2.37 -13.31 4.36
N GLU A 20 2.97 -12.12 4.40
CA GLU A 20 4.12 -11.76 3.56
C GLU A 20 5.34 -12.63 3.86
N LEU A 21 5.67 -12.81 5.14
CA LEU A 21 6.77 -13.68 5.55
C LEU A 21 6.59 -15.12 5.07
N LEU A 22 5.38 -15.67 5.21
CA LEU A 22 5.08 -17.01 4.73
C LEU A 22 5.25 -17.12 3.21
N ILE A 23 4.83 -16.13 2.43
CA ILE A 23 4.95 -16.15 0.96
C ILE A 23 6.41 -16.10 0.51
N THR A 24 7.28 -15.42 1.26
CA THR A 24 8.72 -15.30 0.96
C THR A 24 9.54 -16.46 1.52
N SER A 25 8.96 -17.30 2.40
CA SER A 25 9.63 -18.49 2.94
C SER A 25 9.67 -19.63 1.92
N ASP A 26 10.54 -20.61 2.16
CA ASP A 26 10.63 -21.83 1.34
C ASP A 26 9.46 -22.77 1.63
N LEU A 27 8.32 -22.44 1.04
CA LEU A 27 7.06 -23.18 1.15
C LEU A 27 6.79 -24.00 -0.10
N GLY A 28 6.13 -25.15 0.07
CA GLY A 28 5.54 -25.88 -1.03
C GLY A 28 4.43 -25.06 -1.76
N ALA A 29 4.08 -25.46 -2.96
CA ALA A 29 3.10 -24.73 -3.77
C ALA A 29 1.71 -24.61 -3.07
N ARG A 30 1.33 -25.62 -2.29
CA ARG A 30 0.07 -25.66 -1.54
C ARG A 30 0.07 -24.69 -0.36
N GLU A 31 1.14 -24.69 0.42
CA GLU A 31 1.31 -23.80 1.59
C GLU A 31 1.43 -22.34 1.14
N ARG A 32 2.13 -22.09 0.05
CA ARG A 32 2.23 -20.75 -0.57
C ARG A 32 0.86 -20.25 -1.02
N GLY A 33 0.00 -21.14 -1.55
CA GLY A 33 -1.40 -20.85 -1.86
C GLY A 33 -2.20 -20.42 -0.63
N TRP A 34 -2.02 -21.10 0.51
CA TRP A 34 -2.68 -20.74 1.77
C TRP A 34 -2.18 -19.41 2.32
N ALA A 35 -0.88 -19.16 2.31
CA ALA A 35 -0.29 -17.90 2.75
C ALA A 35 -0.81 -16.71 1.93
N SER A 36 -0.91 -16.89 0.60
CA SER A 36 -1.48 -15.89 -0.31
C SER A 36 -2.97 -15.62 -0.03
N ALA A 37 -3.74 -16.66 0.28
CA ALA A 37 -5.16 -16.52 0.64
C ALA A 37 -5.32 -15.80 1.98
N ILE A 38 -4.52 -16.11 2.99
CA ILE A 38 -4.50 -15.43 4.29
C ILE A 38 -4.17 -13.94 4.11
N LYS A 39 -3.12 -13.61 3.34
CA LYS A 39 -2.75 -12.24 3.06
C LYS A 39 -3.88 -11.47 2.37
N SER A 40 -4.44 -12.02 1.31
CA SER A 40 -5.56 -11.40 0.57
C SER A 40 -6.78 -11.16 1.45
N THR A 41 -7.10 -12.11 2.34
CA THR A 41 -8.22 -11.97 3.29
C THR A 41 -7.95 -10.89 4.33
N ALA A 42 -6.72 -10.79 4.83
CA ALA A 42 -6.33 -9.76 5.79
C ALA A 42 -6.32 -8.36 5.15
N GLU A 43 -5.86 -8.22 3.91
CA GLU A 43 -5.95 -6.97 3.12
C GLU A 43 -7.41 -6.53 2.95
N HIS A 44 -8.30 -7.48 2.63
CA HIS A 44 -9.73 -7.24 2.51
C HIS A 44 -10.35 -6.77 3.84
N LEU A 45 -10.03 -7.43 4.95
CA LEU A 45 -10.50 -7.03 6.28
C LEU A 45 -9.97 -5.65 6.71
N ALA A 46 -8.71 -5.33 6.42
CA ALA A 46 -8.14 -4.00 6.69
C ALA A 46 -8.87 -2.90 5.90
N MET A 47 -9.21 -3.20 4.65
CA MET A 47 -10.02 -2.34 3.81
C MET A 47 -11.43 -2.13 4.39
N LEU A 48 -12.12 -3.21 4.81
CA LEU A 48 -13.44 -3.14 5.43
C LEU A 48 -13.44 -2.37 6.75
N ALA A 49 -12.45 -2.59 7.61
CA ALA A 49 -12.29 -1.84 8.85
C ALA A 49 -12.11 -0.34 8.59
N SER A 50 -11.31 0.03 7.61
CA SER A 50 -11.16 1.43 7.18
C SER A 50 -12.48 2.04 6.71
N LEU A 51 -13.31 1.27 5.98
CA LEU A 51 -14.63 1.73 5.51
C LEU A 51 -15.61 1.99 6.64
N ILE A 52 -15.66 1.10 7.64
CA ILE A 52 -16.54 1.22 8.81
C ILE A 52 -16.18 2.49 9.59
N VAL A 53 -14.88 2.74 9.78
CA VAL A 53 -14.39 3.94 10.47
C VAL A 53 -14.71 5.20 9.70
N ASP A 54 -14.46 5.18 8.41
CA ASP A 54 -14.75 6.30 7.51
C ASP A 54 -16.25 6.58 7.42
N ALA A 55 -17.11 5.56 7.49
CA ALA A 55 -18.57 5.70 7.51
C ALA A 55 -19.08 6.23 8.86
N ALA A 56 -18.42 5.87 9.96
CA ALA A 56 -18.80 6.28 11.31
C ALA A 56 -18.36 7.72 11.67
N ARG A 57 -17.40 8.28 10.94
CA ARG A 57 -17.02 9.69 11.05
C ARG A 57 -17.99 10.52 10.21
N ALA A 58 -19.02 11.07 10.83
CA ALA A 58 -20.07 11.90 10.19
C ALA A 58 -19.53 13.10 9.38
N ASP A 59 -18.25 13.48 9.57
CA ASP A 59 -17.54 14.55 8.87
C ASP A 59 -16.63 14.05 7.71
N ALA A 60 -16.72 12.78 7.33
CA ALA A 60 -15.84 12.16 6.34
C ALA A 60 -16.10 12.61 4.89
N ARG A 61 -16.31 13.89 4.65
CA ARG A 61 -16.43 14.46 3.30
C ARG A 61 -15.11 14.47 2.52
N ARG A 62 -13.95 14.27 3.17
CA ARG A 62 -12.64 14.20 2.48
C ARG A 62 -11.84 13.00 2.95
N LEU A 63 -11.76 12.01 2.08
CA LEU A 63 -10.77 10.95 2.19
C LEU A 63 -9.39 11.60 2.02
N VAL A 64 -8.55 11.54 3.06
CA VAL A 64 -7.17 12.03 2.96
C VAL A 64 -6.37 11.03 2.12
N LEU A 65 -5.98 11.47 0.93
CA LEU A 65 -5.14 10.68 0.03
C LEU A 65 -3.66 10.94 0.33
N ARG A 66 -2.84 9.89 0.21
CA ARG A 66 -1.39 10.02 0.20
C ARG A 66 -0.95 10.68 -1.11
N ARG A 67 0.14 11.43 -1.04
CA ARG A 67 0.75 12.06 -2.22
C ARG A 67 2.13 11.44 -2.43
N GLU A 68 2.19 10.42 -3.27
CA GLU A 68 3.39 9.69 -3.63
C GLU A 68 3.51 9.58 -5.15
N LEU A 69 4.73 9.37 -5.64
CA LEU A 69 4.97 9.19 -7.07
C LEU A 69 4.45 7.82 -7.51
N ILE A 70 3.50 7.83 -8.42
CA ILE A 70 2.99 6.65 -9.10
C ILE A 70 3.59 6.63 -10.51
N ARG A 71 4.12 5.48 -10.93
CA ARG A 71 4.46 5.19 -12.33
C ARG A 71 3.34 4.35 -12.93
N PRO A 72 2.42 4.93 -13.72
CA PRO A 72 1.21 4.26 -14.16
C PRO A 72 1.45 2.97 -14.92
N ARG A 73 2.47 2.94 -15.78
CA ARG A 73 2.85 1.73 -16.53
C ARG A 73 3.25 0.59 -15.60
N ARG A 74 4.15 0.84 -14.63
CA ARG A 74 4.59 -0.19 -13.67
C ARG A 74 3.43 -0.71 -12.80
N LEU A 75 2.52 0.18 -12.40
CA LEU A 75 1.32 -0.22 -11.67
C LEU A 75 0.43 -1.11 -12.54
N ALA A 76 0.19 -0.73 -13.80
CA ALA A 76 -0.63 -1.50 -14.74
C ALA A 76 -0.02 -2.89 -15.02
N GLU A 77 1.28 -2.98 -15.21
CA GLU A 77 2.01 -4.23 -15.39
C GLU A 77 1.91 -5.16 -14.17
N ALA A 78 2.06 -4.63 -12.97
CA ALA A 78 1.90 -5.40 -11.74
C ALA A 78 0.47 -5.94 -11.56
N ILE A 79 -0.55 -5.13 -11.91
CA ILE A 79 -1.95 -5.55 -11.91
C ILE A 79 -2.22 -6.59 -12.99
N ALA A 80 -1.60 -6.48 -14.16
CA ALA A 80 -1.72 -7.43 -15.26
C ALA A 80 -1.20 -8.82 -14.85
N VAL A 81 -0.07 -8.89 -14.16
CA VAL A 81 0.48 -10.16 -13.63
C VAL A 81 -0.49 -10.79 -12.64
N SER A 82 -1.06 -10.00 -11.73
CA SER A 82 -2.06 -10.45 -10.75
C SER A 82 -3.32 -11.00 -11.44
N LEU A 83 -3.84 -10.28 -12.43
CA LEU A 83 -4.99 -10.71 -13.25
C LEU A 83 -4.71 -12.04 -13.95
N ALA A 84 -3.56 -12.15 -14.64
CA ALA A 84 -3.21 -13.34 -15.40
C ALA A 84 -3.12 -14.59 -14.51
N ALA A 85 -2.43 -14.48 -13.37
CA ALA A 85 -2.29 -15.59 -12.43
C ALA A 85 -3.64 -16.08 -11.89
N ARG A 86 -4.53 -15.16 -11.48
CA ARG A 86 -5.86 -15.50 -10.94
C ARG A 86 -6.81 -16.04 -12.00
N ALA A 87 -6.80 -15.47 -13.20
CA ALA A 87 -7.62 -15.94 -14.30
C ALA A 87 -7.18 -17.36 -14.71
N GLN A 88 -5.88 -17.62 -14.82
CA GLN A 88 -5.33 -18.94 -15.10
C GLN A 88 -5.73 -19.99 -14.05
N ALA A 89 -5.66 -19.63 -12.77
CA ALA A 89 -6.07 -20.50 -11.65
C ALA A 89 -7.56 -20.92 -11.75
N LYS A 90 -8.39 -20.10 -12.40
CA LYS A 90 -9.84 -20.38 -12.63
C LYS A 90 -10.13 -20.92 -14.04
N GLY A 91 -9.11 -21.10 -14.89
CA GLY A 91 -9.30 -21.53 -16.27
C GLY A 91 -9.92 -20.49 -17.20
N LEU A 92 -9.80 -19.20 -16.87
CA LEU A 92 -10.28 -18.07 -17.65
C LEU A 92 -9.18 -17.50 -18.55
N LYS A 93 -9.57 -16.93 -19.69
CA LYS A 93 -8.65 -16.13 -20.52
C LYS A 93 -8.41 -14.78 -19.87
N ALA A 94 -7.14 -14.34 -19.82
CA ALA A 94 -6.75 -12.99 -19.42
C ALA A 94 -6.21 -12.22 -20.60
N GLU A 95 -6.71 -11.02 -20.82
CA GLU A 95 -6.21 -10.10 -21.83
C GLU A 95 -5.84 -8.77 -21.18
N VAL A 96 -4.72 -8.18 -21.60
CA VAL A 96 -4.25 -6.90 -21.09
C VAL A 96 -3.81 -6.01 -22.23
N ALA A 97 -4.29 -4.78 -22.24
CA ALA A 97 -3.85 -3.74 -23.17
C ALA A 97 -3.46 -2.47 -22.38
N ILE A 98 -2.20 -2.10 -22.48
CA ILE A 98 -1.65 -0.90 -21.84
C ILE A 98 -1.24 0.08 -22.93
N ALA A 99 -1.87 1.25 -22.95
CA ALA A 99 -1.59 2.28 -23.94
C ALA A 99 -0.11 2.73 -23.89
N PRO A 100 0.53 3.00 -25.03
CA PRO A 100 1.94 3.40 -25.06
C PRO A 100 2.19 4.81 -24.48
N ASP A 101 1.20 5.67 -24.52
CA ASP A 101 1.23 7.10 -24.18
C ASP A 101 0.86 7.42 -22.73
N LEU A 102 0.99 6.45 -21.82
CA LEU A 102 0.80 6.71 -20.40
C LEU A 102 1.84 7.70 -19.87
N PRO A 103 1.45 8.64 -18.98
CA PRO A 103 2.39 9.58 -18.37
C PRO A 103 3.49 8.84 -17.60
N GLY A 104 4.74 9.33 -17.67
CA GLY A 104 5.89 8.72 -16.99
C GLY A 104 5.75 8.69 -15.47
N GLY A 105 5.07 9.70 -14.88
CA GLY A 105 4.80 9.78 -13.45
C GLY A 105 3.60 10.67 -13.12
N VAL A 106 2.89 10.32 -12.06
CA VAL A 106 1.80 11.12 -11.49
C VAL A 106 1.86 11.09 -9.97
N ILE A 107 1.30 12.09 -9.31
CA ILE A 107 1.24 12.16 -7.84
C ILE A 107 -0.13 11.71 -7.36
N GLY A 108 -0.17 10.68 -6.51
CA GLY A 108 -1.40 10.12 -5.97
C GLY A 108 -1.19 9.07 -4.89
N ASP A 109 -2.24 8.34 -4.54
CA ASP A 109 -2.22 7.26 -3.55
C ASP A 109 -2.19 5.89 -4.26
N ALA A 110 -0.97 5.36 -4.45
CA ALA A 110 -0.74 4.10 -5.17
C ALA A 110 -1.42 2.91 -4.49
N LEU A 111 -1.40 2.87 -3.14
CA LEU A 111 -1.97 1.76 -2.37
C LEU A 111 -3.49 1.68 -2.57
N ARG A 112 -4.18 2.82 -2.49
CA ARG A 112 -5.64 2.86 -2.67
C ARG A 112 -6.05 2.61 -4.11
N LEU A 113 -5.29 3.13 -5.08
CA LEU A 113 -5.55 2.86 -6.49
C LEU A 113 -5.37 1.37 -6.81
N ARG A 114 -4.29 0.75 -6.31
CA ARG A 114 -4.08 -0.69 -6.45
C ARG A 114 -5.23 -1.48 -5.83
N GLY A 115 -5.63 -1.19 -4.59
CA GLY A 115 -6.74 -1.88 -3.92
C GLY A 115 -8.07 -1.75 -4.67
N ALA A 116 -8.33 -0.58 -5.28
CA ALA A 116 -9.50 -0.38 -6.12
C ALA A 116 -9.49 -1.27 -7.38
N LEU A 117 -8.33 -1.36 -8.06
CA LEU A 117 -8.16 -2.20 -9.25
C LEU A 117 -8.25 -3.69 -8.92
N GLU A 118 -7.60 -4.13 -7.84
CA GLU A 118 -7.69 -5.53 -7.38
C GLU A 118 -9.15 -5.92 -7.07
N ASN A 119 -9.91 -5.02 -6.43
CA ASN A 119 -11.35 -5.27 -6.18
C ASN A 119 -12.17 -5.43 -7.46
N LEU A 120 -11.90 -4.64 -8.50
CA LEU A 120 -12.57 -4.79 -9.79
C LEU A 120 -12.22 -6.11 -10.47
N ILE A 121 -10.96 -6.51 -10.42
CA ILE A 121 -10.45 -7.77 -10.98
C ILE A 121 -11.04 -8.96 -10.23
N ASP A 122 -11.05 -8.92 -8.89
CA ASP A 122 -11.66 -9.98 -8.07
C ASP A 122 -13.13 -10.18 -8.42
N ASN A 123 -13.88 -9.09 -8.59
CA ASN A 123 -15.27 -9.17 -9.01
C ASN A 123 -15.41 -9.77 -10.42
N ALA A 124 -14.59 -9.33 -11.39
CA ALA A 124 -14.62 -9.85 -12.74
C ALA A 124 -14.33 -11.37 -12.79
N ILE A 125 -13.28 -11.82 -12.10
CA ILE A 125 -12.92 -13.24 -12.02
C ILE A 125 -13.99 -14.03 -11.27
N LYS A 126 -14.51 -13.50 -10.16
CA LYS A 126 -15.51 -14.13 -9.30
C LYS A 126 -16.78 -14.43 -10.07
N PHE A 127 -17.30 -13.47 -10.84
CA PHE A 127 -18.58 -13.57 -11.53
C PHE A 127 -18.49 -14.11 -12.96
N THR A 128 -17.29 -14.50 -13.42
CA THR A 128 -17.08 -15.19 -14.70
C THR A 128 -16.80 -16.67 -14.46
N GLU A 129 -17.67 -17.55 -14.95
CA GLU A 129 -17.48 -19.01 -14.87
C GLU A 129 -16.70 -19.55 -16.07
N ARG A 130 -16.97 -19.01 -17.26
CA ARG A 130 -16.31 -19.39 -18.54
C ARG A 130 -16.08 -18.13 -19.36
N GLY A 131 -15.03 -18.15 -20.20
CA GLY A 131 -14.69 -17.03 -21.05
C GLY A 131 -13.44 -16.31 -20.57
N GLY A 132 -13.50 -14.99 -20.35
CA GLY A 132 -12.31 -14.23 -19.99
C GLY A 132 -12.55 -12.90 -19.29
N VAL A 133 -11.45 -12.34 -18.81
CA VAL A 133 -11.38 -11.02 -18.18
C VAL A 133 -10.33 -10.20 -18.93
N ARG A 134 -10.64 -8.94 -19.20
CA ARG A 134 -9.76 -8.00 -19.90
C ARG A 134 -9.52 -6.74 -19.08
N LEU A 135 -8.28 -6.31 -19.02
CA LEU A 135 -7.85 -5.03 -18.47
C LEU A 135 -7.32 -4.13 -19.58
N ASP A 136 -7.96 -2.98 -19.80
CA ASP A 136 -7.45 -1.91 -20.66
C ASP A 136 -7.02 -0.72 -19.79
N VAL A 137 -5.83 -0.18 -20.05
CA VAL A 137 -5.28 0.98 -19.34
C VAL A 137 -4.88 2.05 -20.35
N ALA A 138 -5.44 3.25 -20.19
CA ALA A 138 -5.20 4.37 -21.09
C ALA A 138 -5.09 5.69 -20.33
N ALA A 139 -4.52 6.70 -20.99
CA ALA A 139 -4.61 8.09 -20.57
C ALA A 139 -5.60 8.84 -21.46
N GLU A 140 -6.36 9.76 -20.85
CA GLU A 140 -7.26 10.64 -21.56
C GLU A 140 -6.84 12.11 -21.38
N PRO A 141 -7.19 13.00 -22.30
CA PRO A 141 -6.94 14.44 -22.15
C PRO A 141 -7.45 14.98 -20.81
N ALA A 142 -6.63 15.78 -20.16
CA ALA A 142 -6.96 16.44 -18.90
C ALA A 142 -6.49 17.90 -18.95
N ALA A 143 -6.83 18.70 -17.94
CA ALA A 143 -6.34 20.07 -17.81
C ALA A 143 -4.80 20.09 -17.74
N ARG A 144 -4.21 21.23 -18.12
CA ARG A 144 -2.73 21.40 -18.13
C ARG A 144 -2.11 21.01 -16.78
N GLY A 145 -1.08 20.19 -16.83
CA GLY A 145 -0.40 19.68 -15.62
C GLY A 145 -1.12 18.55 -14.90
N ARG A 146 -2.20 18.01 -15.48
CA ARG A 146 -2.95 16.88 -14.95
C ARG A 146 -2.98 15.72 -15.93
N ALA A 147 -3.05 14.50 -15.41
CA ALA A 147 -3.24 13.28 -16.18
C ALA A 147 -4.54 12.60 -15.73
N ARG A 148 -5.38 12.23 -16.69
CA ARG A 148 -6.55 11.39 -16.45
C ARG A 148 -6.22 9.98 -16.87
N LEU A 149 -6.14 9.07 -15.89
CA LEU A 149 -5.93 7.65 -16.13
C LEU A 149 -7.27 6.94 -16.12
N VAL A 150 -7.42 6.02 -17.06
CA VAL A 150 -8.62 5.21 -17.24
C VAL A 150 -8.23 3.74 -17.22
N PHE A 151 -8.81 3.02 -16.28
CA PHE A 151 -8.67 1.57 -16.15
C PHE A 151 -10.03 0.95 -16.45
N THR A 152 -10.09 0.09 -17.47
CA THR A 152 -11.32 -0.60 -17.85
C THR A 152 -11.15 -2.09 -17.61
N VAL A 153 -11.95 -2.63 -16.68
CA VAL A 153 -12.01 -4.08 -16.42
C VAL A 153 -13.30 -4.60 -17.06
N SER A 154 -13.16 -5.52 -18.01
CA SER A 154 -14.27 -6.15 -18.71
C SER A 154 -14.27 -7.64 -18.42
N ASP A 155 -15.44 -8.21 -18.19
CA ASP A 155 -15.67 -9.63 -17.99
C ASP A 155 -16.76 -10.17 -18.92
N SER A 156 -16.72 -11.46 -19.20
CA SER A 156 -17.75 -12.20 -19.95
C SER A 156 -18.70 -12.97 -19.02
N GLY A 157 -18.86 -12.52 -17.79
CA GLY A 157 -19.61 -13.21 -16.76
C GLY A 157 -21.13 -13.07 -16.87
N ILE A 158 -21.79 -13.28 -15.74
CA ILE A 158 -23.27 -13.27 -15.64
C ILE A 158 -23.92 -11.94 -16.01
N GLY A 159 -23.16 -10.85 -15.94
CA GLY A 159 -23.67 -9.49 -16.14
C GLY A 159 -24.68 -9.05 -15.08
N LEU A 160 -25.23 -7.85 -15.27
CA LEU A 160 -26.14 -7.19 -14.34
C LEU A 160 -27.34 -6.63 -15.09
N SER A 161 -28.51 -6.70 -14.46
CA SER A 161 -29.71 -6.03 -14.94
C SER A 161 -29.65 -4.50 -14.69
N PRO A 162 -30.44 -3.68 -15.40
CA PRO A 162 -30.49 -2.24 -15.14
C PRO A 162 -30.92 -1.89 -13.70
N ALA A 163 -31.71 -2.73 -13.05
CA ALA A 163 -32.13 -2.53 -11.66
C ALA A 163 -30.96 -2.75 -10.70
N GLU A 164 -30.14 -3.79 -10.93
CA GLU A 164 -28.93 -4.09 -10.15
C GLU A 164 -27.88 -3.03 -10.33
N VAL A 165 -27.63 -2.55 -11.56
CA VAL A 165 -26.71 -1.45 -11.86
C VAL A 165 -27.05 -0.19 -11.06
N ARG A 166 -28.34 0.19 -10.97
CA ARG A 166 -28.77 1.37 -10.18
C ARG A 166 -28.48 1.25 -8.69
N ARG A 167 -28.40 0.02 -8.15
CA ARG A 167 -28.16 -0.24 -6.72
C ARG A 167 -26.71 -0.59 -6.41
N LEU A 168 -25.91 -0.89 -7.42
CA LEU A 168 -24.57 -1.47 -7.34
C LEU A 168 -23.58 -0.70 -6.44
N PHE A 169 -23.69 0.61 -6.40
CA PHE A 169 -22.79 1.49 -5.64
C PHE A 169 -23.34 1.88 -4.26
N ARG A 170 -24.47 1.32 -3.83
CA ARG A 170 -24.95 1.51 -2.46
C ARG A 170 -24.19 0.59 -1.52
N PRO A 171 -23.71 1.09 -0.38
CA PRO A 171 -23.11 0.22 0.64
C PRO A 171 -24.06 -0.91 1.02
N PHE A 172 -23.54 -2.10 1.22
CA PHE A 172 -24.29 -3.33 1.55
C PHE A 172 -25.31 -3.78 0.48
N ALA A 173 -25.32 -3.17 -0.70
CA ALA A 173 -26.16 -3.64 -1.78
C ALA A 173 -25.57 -4.91 -2.39
N GLN A 174 -26.37 -5.96 -2.43
CA GLN A 174 -26.09 -7.21 -3.15
C GLN A 174 -27.08 -7.31 -4.32
N ALA A 175 -26.59 -7.81 -5.46
CA ALA A 175 -27.41 -7.86 -6.68
C ALA A 175 -28.62 -8.78 -6.50
N ASN A 176 -28.46 -9.96 -5.82
CA ASN A 176 -29.51 -10.93 -5.57
C ASN A 176 -29.10 -11.86 -4.42
N GLU A 177 -30.06 -12.32 -3.59
CA GLU A 177 -29.80 -13.28 -2.50
C GLU A 177 -29.20 -14.62 -2.99
N GLY A 178 -29.59 -15.07 -4.17
CA GLY A 178 -29.05 -16.29 -4.79
C GLY A 178 -27.56 -16.13 -5.18
N ILE A 179 -27.17 -14.97 -5.69
CA ILE A 179 -25.79 -14.62 -6.02
C ILE A 179 -24.97 -14.47 -4.74
N ALA A 180 -25.53 -13.86 -3.70
CA ALA A 180 -24.89 -13.70 -2.41
C ALA A 180 -24.57 -15.05 -1.74
N ARG A 181 -25.47 -16.03 -1.82
CA ARG A 181 -25.23 -17.39 -1.30
C ARG A 181 -24.17 -18.15 -2.09
N ARG A 182 -24.11 -17.99 -3.41
CA ARG A 182 -23.19 -18.73 -4.29
C ARG A 182 -21.78 -18.17 -4.32
N TYR A 183 -21.66 -16.84 -4.29
CA TYR A 183 -20.38 -16.15 -4.49
C TYR A 183 -19.89 -15.38 -3.26
N GLY A 184 -20.72 -15.15 -2.24
CA GLY A 184 -20.37 -14.42 -1.01
C GLY A 184 -20.04 -12.93 -1.27
N GLY A 185 -19.77 -12.20 -0.19
CA GLY A 185 -19.28 -10.82 -0.25
C GLY A 185 -20.16 -9.84 0.53
N ALA A 186 -19.55 -8.81 1.14
CA ALA A 186 -20.24 -7.84 2.01
C ALA A 186 -20.99 -6.71 1.25
N GLY A 187 -20.90 -6.65 -0.09
CA GLY A 187 -21.51 -5.57 -0.88
C GLY A 187 -20.87 -4.19 -0.68
N LEU A 188 -19.65 -4.12 -0.16
CA LEU A 188 -18.93 -2.89 0.16
C LEU A 188 -17.88 -2.51 -0.90
N GLY A 189 -17.36 -3.48 -1.66
CA GLY A 189 -16.20 -3.29 -2.53
C GLY A 189 -16.40 -2.21 -3.60
N LEU A 190 -17.48 -2.28 -4.38
CA LEU A 190 -17.71 -1.31 -5.46
C LEU A 190 -18.09 0.08 -4.96
N ALA A 191 -18.79 0.18 -3.83
CA ALA A 191 -19.04 1.47 -3.17
C ALA A 191 -17.72 2.13 -2.73
N PHE A 192 -16.78 1.34 -2.23
CA PHE A 192 -15.43 1.77 -1.87
C PHE A 192 -14.63 2.22 -3.11
N VAL A 193 -14.58 1.42 -4.18
CA VAL A 193 -13.89 1.78 -5.41
C VAL A 193 -14.39 3.11 -5.95
N ARG A 194 -15.72 3.32 -5.96
CA ARG A 194 -16.30 4.57 -6.41
C ARG A 194 -15.93 5.75 -5.51
N ARG A 195 -15.89 5.54 -4.19
CA ARG A 195 -15.47 6.57 -3.23
C ARG A 195 -14.01 6.97 -3.43
N ILE A 196 -13.11 6.00 -3.67
CA ILE A 196 -11.70 6.27 -4.02
C ILE A 196 -11.62 7.05 -5.33
N ALA A 197 -12.32 6.61 -6.37
CA ALA A 197 -12.34 7.29 -7.66
C ALA A 197 -12.74 8.76 -7.52
N LYS A 198 -13.80 9.04 -6.77
CA LYS A 198 -14.26 10.41 -6.48
C LYS A 198 -13.24 11.22 -5.69
N ALA A 199 -12.61 10.64 -4.68
CA ALA A 199 -11.55 11.29 -3.91
C ALA A 199 -10.33 11.64 -4.78
N MET A 200 -10.06 10.81 -5.82
CA MET A 200 -9.03 11.03 -6.83
C MET A 200 -9.51 11.87 -8.02
N GLY A 201 -10.61 12.61 -7.88
CA GLY A 201 -11.10 13.55 -8.89
C GLY A 201 -11.75 12.90 -10.13
N GLY A 202 -12.12 11.63 -10.03
CA GLY A 202 -12.76 10.87 -11.10
C GLY A 202 -14.10 10.24 -10.71
N ASP A 203 -14.45 9.12 -11.35
CA ASP A 203 -15.62 8.29 -11.00
C ASP A 203 -15.43 6.84 -11.47
N LEU A 204 -16.31 5.96 -10.99
CA LEU A 204 -16.46 4.59 -11.45
C LEU A 204 -17.81 4.47 -12.18
N THR A 205 -17.75 4.03 -13.42
CA THR A 205 -18.94 3.78 -14.25
C THR A 205 -19.01 2.30 -14.63
N VAL A 206 -20.21 1.82 -14.96
CA VAL A 206 -20.43 0.43 -15.36
C VAL A 206 -21.41 0.37 -16.53
N VAL A 207 -21.09 -0.48 -17.49
CA VAL A 207 -21.99 -0.92 -18.56
C VAL A 207 -22.08 -2.44 -18.46
N SER A 208 -23.29 -2.97 -18.33
CA SER A 208 -23.49 -4.40 -18.16
C SER A 208 -24.80 -4.85 -18.78
N LYS A 209 -24.85 -6.14 -19.20
CA LYS A 209 -26.04 -6.77 -19.75
C LYS A 209 -26.12 -8.19 -19.16
N PRO A 210 -27.28 -8.65 -18.68
CA PRO A 210 -27.47 -10.02 -18.22
C PRO A 210 -27.02 -11.02 -19.29
N GLY A 211 -26.15 -11.97 -18.90
CA GLY A 211 -25.55 -12.96 -19.79
C GLY A 211 -24.51 -12.42 -20.77
N GLY A 212 -24.24 -11.10 -20.79
CA GLY A 212 -23.29 -10.47 -21.70
C GLY A 212 -22.06 -9.89 -20.97
N GLY A 213 -21.90 -10.15 -19.68
CA GLY A 213 -20.80 -9.65 -18.87
C GLY A 213 -20.94 -8.20 -18.44
N SER A 214 -19.88 -7.68 -17.87
CA SER A 214 -19.81 -6.30 -17.36
C SER A 214 -18.53 -5.60 -17.81
N ARG A 215 -18.60 -4.29 -17.89
CA ARG A 215 -17.46 -3.40 -18.15
C ARG A 215 -17.47 -2.29 -17.11
N PHE A 216 -16.49 -2.32 -16.23
CA PHE A 216 -16.24 -1.30 -15.22
C PHE A 216 -15.13 -0.36 -15.69
N ARG A 217 -15.43 0.93 -15.72
CA ARG A 217 -14.48 1.96 -16.11
C ARG A 217 -14.18 2.86 -14.92
N LEU A 218 -13.00 2.69 -14.36
CA LEU A 218 -12.42 3.51 -13.29
C LEU A 218 -11.64 4.65 -13.91
N CYS A 219 -12.11 5.87 -13.69
CA CYS A 219 -11.43 7.09 -14.11
C CYS A 219 -10.88 7.81 -12.88
N VAL A 220 -9.62 8.24 -12.92
CA VAL A 220 -8.94 8.97 -11.84
C VAL A 220 -8.09 10.09 -12.43
N VAL A 221 -7.96 11.20 -11.70
CA VAL A 221 -7.24 12.39 -12.17
C VAL A 221 -6.13 12.72 -11.18
N PHE A 222 -4.93 12.87 -11.69
CA PHE A 222 -3.72 13.12 -10.90
C PHE A 222 -2.99 14.36 -11.38
N ASP A 223 -2.18 14.94 -10.51
CA ASP A 223 -1.17 15.92 -10.91
C ASP A 223 -0.06 15.17 -11.67
N GLN A 224 0.22 15.59 -12.91
CA GLN A 224 1.26 14.97 -13.73
C GLN A 224 2.63 15.50 -13.32
N VAL A 225 3.58 14.60 -13.14
CA VAL A 225 4.99 14.99 -13.02
C VAL A 225 5.51 15.17 -14.44
N VAL A 226 5.65 16.42 -14.87
CA VAL A 226 6.35 16.73 -16.10
C VAL A 226 7.84 16.49 -15.80
N ALA A 227 8.39 15.41 -16.33
CA ALA A 227 9.83 15.20 -16.31
C ALA A 227 10.46 16.35 -17.10
N ALA A 228 11.23 17.21 -16.43
CA ALA A 228 12.16 18.07 -17.09
C ALA A 228 13.23 17.17 -17.75
N GLY A 229 13.14 17.02 -19.07
CA GLY A 229 14.12 16.29 -19.89
C GLY A 229 14.15 14.78 -19.63
N GLU A 230 13.87 14.04 -20.68
CA GLU A 230 14.07 12.61 -20.77
C GLU A 230 15.53 12.27 -20.42
N ALA A 231 15.78 11.78 -19.22
CA ALA A 231 16.89 10.90 -18.97
C ALA A 231 16.37 9.47 -19.18
N GLU A 232 16.15 9.09 -20.43
CA GLU A 232 16.22 7.69 -20.85
C GLU A 232 17.59 7.16 -20.42
N GLY A 233 17.58 6.12 -19.59
CA GLY A 233 18.79 5.37 -19.34
C GLY A 233 19.36 5.40 -17.93
N ALA A 234 18.59 5.74 -16.88
CA ALA A 234 18.89 5.19 -15.59
C ALA A 234 18.17 3.83 -15.50
N ALA A 235 18.74 2.82 -16.18
CA ALA A 235 18.62 1.47 -15.66
C ALA A 235 18.83 1.57 -14.16
N GLU A 236 17.85 1.10 -13.36
CA GLU A 236 18.12 0.78 -11.95
C GLU A 236 19.39 -0.07 -11.98
N ARG A 237 20.53 0.54 -11.66
CA ARG A 237 21.64 -0.25 -11.18
C ARG A 237 21.04 -1.08 -10.07
N PRO A 238 21.19 -2.41 -10.12
CA PRO A 238 20.92 -3.20 -8.93
C PRO A 238 21.65 -2.47 -7.80
N PRO A 239 21.02 -2.23 -6.64
CA PRO A 239 21.63 -1.48 -5.56
C PRO A 239 23.04 -2.07 -5.43
N GLY A 240 24.03 -1.23 -5.73
CA GLY A 240 25.44 -1.63 -5.57
C GLY A 240 25.49 -2.20 -4.17
N THR A 241 26.17 -3.30 -3.99
CA THR A 241 26.30 -4.05 -2.73
C THR A 241 26.43 -3.05 -1.59
N LEU A 242 25.29 -2.72 -0.95
CA LEU A 242 25.27 -1.84 0.20
C LEU A 242 26.11 -2.52 1.24
N ARG A 243 27.12 -1.83 1.77
CA ARG A 243 27.80 -2.27 2.98
C ARG A 243 26.74 -2.68 3.99
N ALA A 244 26.85 -3.88 4.56
CA ALA A 244 25.95 -4.32 5.61
C ALA A 244 25.98 -3.29 6.76
N LEU A 245 24.84 -2.64 7.00
CA LEU A 245 24.69 -1.65 8.06
C LEU A 245 24.31 -2.34 9.37
N SER A 246 24.80 -1.78 10.49
CA SER A 246 24.35 -2.13 11.84
C SER A 246 23.29 -1.11 12.27
N ILE A 247 22.06 -1.56 12.46
CA ILE A 247 20.89 -0.68 12.65
C ILE A 247 20.27 -0.95 14.03
N LEU A 248 20.11 0.09 14.84
CA LEU A 248 19.36 0.03 16.07
C LEU A 248 17.89 0.32 15.78
N CYS A 249 17.00 -0.58 16.17
CA CYS A 249 15.55 -0.45 15.99
C CYS A 249 14.87 -0.28 17.36
N ALA A 250 14.28 0.90 17.61
CA ALA A 250 13.44 1.17 18.76
C ALA A 250 11.98 0.93 18.38
N GLU A 251 11.43 -0.21 18.77
CA GLU A 251 10.07 -0.66 18.47
C GLU A 251 9.57 -1.49 19.66
N ASP A 252 8.46 -1.11 20.26
CA ASP A 252 7.89 -1.79 21.43
C ASP A 252 7.02 -2.99 21.04
N ASN A 253 6.44 -2.96 19.83
CA ASN A 253 5.55 -3.99 19.34
C ASN A 253 6.36 -5.22 18.85
N PRO A 254 6.17 -6.43 19.44
CA PRO A 254 6.86 -7.63 19.01
C PRO A 254 6.68 -7.97 17.53
N TYR A 255 5.49 -7.73 16.98
CA TYR A 255 5.21 -7.94 15.54
C TYR A 255 5.94 -6.93 14.66
N GLY A 256 6.03 -5.66 15.09
CA GLY A 256 6.80 -4.62 14.41
C GLY A 256 8.28 -4.99 14.32
N ARG A 257 8.84 -5.58 15.40
CA ARG A 257 10.23 -6.07 15.41
C ARG A 257 10.46 -7.19 14.40
N VAL A 258 9.53 -8.17 14.32
CA VAL A 258 9.65 -9.28 13.36
C VAL A 258 9.65 -8.74 11.93
N VAL A 259 8.74 -7.82 11.60
CA VAL A 259 8.65 -7.20 10.27
C VAL A 259 9.93 -6.44 9.91
N LEU A 260 10.39 -5.56 10.81
CA LEU A 260 11.62 -4.78 10.59
C LEU A 260 12.85 -5.68 10.45
N ASN A 261 12.97 -6.71 11.31
CA ASN A 261 14.08 -7.64 11.24
C ASN A 261 14.12 -8.37 9.91
N THR A 262 12.96 -8.81 9.41
CA THR A 262 12.88 -9.50 8.12
C THR A 262 13.28 -8.58 6.98
N ILE A 263 12.69 -7.38 6.89
CA ILE A 263 13.03 -6.42 5.84
C ILE A 263 14.53 -6.08 5.86
N LEU A 264 15.09 -5.81 7.04
CA LEU A 264 16.50 -5.44 7.16
C LEU A 264 17.44 -6.61 6.83
N SER A 265 17.07 -7.84 7.22
CA SER A 265 17.83 -9.05 6.88
C SER A 265 17.82 -9.33 5.38
N GLU A 266 16.67 -9.18 4.71
CA GLU A 266 16.55 -9.29 3.24
C GLU A 266 17.37 -8.23 2.49
N LEU A 267 17.51 -7.03 3.08
CA LEU A 267 18.36 -5.97 2.56
C LEU A 267 19.86 -6.18 2.90
N GLY A 268 20.20 -7.24 3.63
CA GLY A 268 21.58 -7.54 4.01
C GLY A 268 22.11 -6.74 5.21
N HIS A 269 21.24 -6.15 6.01
CA HIS A 269 21.60 -5.36 7.20
C HIS A 269 21.43 -6.16 8.49
N ARG A 270 22.11 -5.73 9.56
CA ARG A 270 21.95 -6.27 10.93
C ARG A 270 21.10 -5.32 11.76
N ALA A 271 20.19 -5.87 12.58
CA ALA A 271 19.30 -5.11 13.42
C ALA A 271 19.36 -5.55 14.88
N ASP A 272 19.55 -4.60 15.78
CA ASP A 272 19.38 -4.77 17.23
C ASP A 272 18.08 -4.07 17.66
N PHE A 273 17.33 -4.71 18.57
CA PHE A 273 16.01 -4.22 18.97
C PHE A 273 15.96 -3.82 20.44
N VAL A 274 15.36 -2.65 20.70
CA VAL A 274 15.03 -2.17 22.05
C VAL A 274 13.53 -1.84 22.13
N GLY A 275 12.95 -1.87 23.34
CA GLY A 275 11.50 -1.76 23.54
C GLY A 275 11.00 -0.39 23.97
N ASP A 276 11.91 0.52 24.29
CA ASP A 276 11.55 1.85 24.79
C ASP A 276 12.61 2.89 24.42
N GLY A 277 12.24 4.15 24.56
CA GLY A 277 13.11 5.26 24.17
C GLY A 277 14.32 5.43 25.09
N ALA A 278 14.27 5.04 26.37
CA ALA A 278 15.41 5.11 27.29
C ALA A 278 16.48 4.08 26.90
N ALA A 279 16.05 2.87 26.60
CA ALA A 279 16.90 1.81 26.09
C ALA A 279 17.54 2.20 24.75
N ALA A 280 16.80 2.89 23.86
CA ALA A 280 17.33 3.40 22.59
C ALA A 280 18.45 4.43 22.82
N VAL A 281 18.28 5.37 23.74
CA VAL A 281 19.33 6.36 24.11
C VAL A 281 20.56 5.65 24.68
N ALA A 282 20.37 4.70 25.60
CA ALA A 282 21.46 3.94 26.20
C ALA A 282 22.20 3.08 25.17
N ALA A 283 21.50 2.48 24.20
CA ALA A 283 22.11 1.71 23.13
C ALA A 283 22.90 2.62 22.16
N ALA A 284 22.34 3.74 21.75
CA ALA A 284 23.01 4.71 20.89
C ALA A 284 24.29 5.28 21.56
N ALA A 285 24.25 5.51 22.88
CA ALA A 285 25.40 5.99 23.63
C ALA A 285 26.58 5.01 23.63
N ARG A 286 26.32 3.69 23.53
CA ARG A 286 27.39 2.68 23.39
C ARG A 286 28.06 2.70 22.02
N GLY A 287 27.41 3.31 21.02
CA GLY A 287 27.92 3.38 19.66
C GLY A 287 27.80 2.06 18.90
N GLY A 288 28.40 2.03 17.71
CA GLY A 288 28.45 0.83 16.87
C GLY A 288 27.28 0.69 15.89
N TYR A 289 26.40 1.68 15.80
CA TYR A 289 25.30 1.70 14.86
C TYR A 289 25.52 2.73 13.74
N ASP A 290 25.23 2.33 12.51
CA ASP A 290 25.26 3.20 11.33
C ASP A 290 23.97 4.03 11.25
N ALA A 291 22.83 3.51 11.72
CA ALA A 291 21.55 4.19 11.76
C ALA A 291 20.66 3.73 12.94
N VAL A 292 19.69 4.55 13.28
CA VAL A 292 18.63 4.27 14.26
C VAL A 292 17.27 4.38 13.57
N LEU A 293 16.47 3.35 13.63
CA LEU A 293 15.04 3.38 13.27
C LEU A 293 14.24 3.57 14.57
N MET A 294 13.59 4.72 14.72
CA MET A 294 12.96 5.18 15.95
C MET A 294 11.46 5.27 15.81
N ASP A 295 10.70 4.39 16.47
CA ASP A 295 9.25 4.60 16.57
C ASP A 295 8.96 5.88 17.37
N LEU A 296 8.05 6.71 16.87
CA LEU A 296 7.63 7.92 17.56
C LEU A 296 6.81 7.62 18.81
N THR A 297 6.09 6.48 18.81
CA THR A 297 5.20 6.07 19.90
C THR A 297 5.84 4.93 20.69
N LEU A 298 6.71 5.27 21.63
CA LEU A 298 7.37 4.32 22.53
C LEU A 298 6.88 4.51 23.98
N PRO A 299 6.88 3.45 24.79
CA PRO A 299 6.59 3.56 26.21
C PRO A 299 7.69 4.34 26.96
N GLY A 300 7.32 5.00 28.05
CA GLY A 300 8.23 5.84 28.84
C GLY A 300 8.56 7.15 28.12
N ILE A 301 9.76 7.28 27.56
CA ILE A 301 10.11 8.42 26.73
C ILE A 301 9.84 8.11 25.26
N GLY A 302 9.01 8.96 24.63
CA GLY A 302 8.66 8.80 23.22
C GLY A 302 9.86 9.05 22.27
N GLY A 303 9.74 8.60 21.02
CA GLY A 303 10.82 8.66 20.05
C GLY A 303 11.37 10.05 19.75
N LEU A 304 10.54 11.08 19.79
CA LEU A 304 10.99 12.48 19.63
C LEU A 304 11.91 12.93 20.77
N GLU A 305 11.55 12.60 22.00
CA GLU A 305 12.38 12.92 23.16
C GLU A 305 13.66 12.07 23.21
N ALA A 306 13.55 10.78 22.88
CA ALA A 306 14.72 9.90 22.74
C ALA A 306 15.70 10.45 21.71
N THR A 307 15.21 10.95 20.56
CA THR A 307 16.04 11.59 19.53
C THR A 307 16.75 12.83 20.05
N ARG A 308 16.06 13.73 20.76
CA ARG A 308 16.70 14.91 21.35
C ARG A 308 17.82 14.53 22.32
N ARG A 309 17.59 13.51 23.14
CA ARG A 309 18.62 12.99 24.07
C ARG A 309 19.81 12.38 23.34
N ILE A 310 19.59 11.62 22.26
CA ILE A 310 20.69 11.10 21.43
C ILE A 310 21.48 12.25 20.81
N ARG A 311 20.82 13.30 20.32
CA ARG A 311 21.48 14.49 19.76
C ARG A 311 22.25 15.32 20.81
N ALA A 312 21.93 15.17 22.09
CA ALA A 312 22.66 15.79 23.19
C ALA A 312 23.88 15.00 23.68
N LEU A 313 24.09 13.75 23.18
CA LEU A 313 25.26 12.94 23.51
C LEU A 313 26.55 13.50 22.92
N ALA A 314 27.69 12.99 23.38
CA ALA A 314 28.99 13.28 22.77
C ALA A 314 29.13 12.56 21.39
N PRO A 315 29.94 13.12 20.44
CA PRO A 315 30.31 12.38 19.24
C PRO A 315 31.04 11.05 19.58
N PRO A 316 30.89 9.98 18.79
CA PRO A 316 30.14 9.90 17.54
C PRO A 316 28.63 9.65 17.70
N ALA A 317 28.16 9.27 18.90
CA ALA A 317 26.78 8.85 19.14
C ALA A 317 25.73 9.90 18.68
N ARG A 318 25.98 11.19 18.91
CA ARG A 318 25.08 12.27 18.46
C ARG A 318 24.93 12.37 16.94
N ASN A 319 25.90 11.86 16.20
CA ASN A 319 25.96 11.95 14.75
C ASN A 319 25.28 10.77 14.04
N VAL A 320 24.86 9.75 14.78
CA VAL A 320 24.16 8.59 14.17
C VAL A 320 22.94 9.05 13.36
N ALA A 321 22.74 8.49 12.18
CA ALA A 321 21.56 8.78 11.38
C ALA A 321 20.30 8.27 12.08
N ILE A 322 19.25 9.09 12.23
CA ILE A 322 18.01 8.73 12.91
C ILE A 322 16.83 8.89 11.96
N VAL A 323 16.08 7.82 11.77
CA VAL A 323 14.87 7.77 10.96
C VAL A 323 13.67 7.55 11.88
N GLY A 324 12.74 8.48 11.88
CA GLY A 324 11.49 8.37 12.61
C GLY A 324 10.52 7.42 11.90
N ILE A 325 9.85 6.56 12.67
CA ILE A 325 8.81 5.67 12.20
C ILE A 325 7.51 6.03 12.90
N SER A 326 6.41 6.24 12.16
CA SER A 326 5.11 6.60 12.75
C SER A 326 3.97 5.81 12.15
N GLY A 327 3.01 5.44 13.01
CA GLY A 327 1.73 4.88 12.56
C GLY A 327 0.79 5.92 11.91
N ARG A 328 1.11 7.20 12.01
CA ARG A 328 0.33 8.30 11.41
C ARG A 328 1.18 9.00 10.36
N ALA A 329 0.73 8.98 9.12
CA ALA A 329 1.36 9.74 8.04
C ALA A 329 0.85 11.19 8.07
N SER A 330 1.29 12.00 9.05
CA SER A 330 0.89 13.40 9.13
C SER A 330 2.07 14.34 8.86
N ALA A 331 1.81 15.45 8.17
CA ALA A 331 2.83 16.49 7.98
C ALA A 331 3.31 17.09 9.31
N ALA A 332 2.46 17.07 10.35
CA ALA A 332 2.82 17.52 11.68
C ALA A 332 3.84 16.59 12.35
N ASP A 333 3.66 15.25 12.22
CA ASP A 333 4.61 14.27 12.76
C ASP A 333 5.97 14.35 12.04
N GLU A 334 5.96 14.55 10.72
CA GLU A 334 7.19 14.75 9.95
C GLU A 334 7.93 16.03 10.36
N ALA A 335 7.20 17.14 10.52
CA ALA A 335 7.78 18.41 10.98
C ALA A 335 8.34 18.28 12.41
N ALA A 336 7.61 17.60 13.32
CA ALA A 336 8.07 17.35 14.69
C ALA A 336 9.32 16.45 14.72
N SER A 337 9.40 15.45 13.84
CA SER A 337 10.55 14.56 13.70
C SER A 337 11.80 15.35 13.26
N ARG A 338 11.68 16.20 12.26
CA ARG A 338 12.76 17.09 11.80
C ARG A 338 13.20 18.07 12.89
N ALA A 339 12.24 18.68 13.60
CA ALA A 339 12.53 19.59 14.69
C ALA A 339 13.24 18.89 15.87
N ALA A 340 12.99 17.60 16.10
CA ALA A 340 13.71 16.80 17.07
C ALA A 340 15.13 16.40 16.64
N GLY A 341 15.51 16.61 15.36
CA GLY A 341 16.81 16.29 14.81
C GLY A 341 16.88 14.93 14.10
N MET A 342 15.76 14.38 13.62
CA MET A 342 15.75 13.19 12.77
C MET A 342 16.19 13.53 11.33
N ASP A 343 16.89 12.61 10.69
CA ASP A 343 17.42 12.74 9.32
C ASP A 343 16.43 12.24 8.27
N GLY A 344 15.47 11.41 8.67
CA GLY A 344 14.46 10.84 7.80
C GLY A 344 13.17 10.49 8.54
N TYR A 345 12.11 10.20 7.78
CA TYR A 345 10.80 9.84 8.31
C TYR A 345 10.13 8.78 7.44
N LEU A 346 9.53 7.77 8.09
CA LEU A 346 8.76 6.70 7.47
C LEU A 346 7.41 6.52 8.14
N ALA A 347 6.37 6.34 7.33
CA ALA A 347 5.05 5.97 7.82
C ALA A 347 4.87 4.44 7.80
N LYS A 348 4.30 3.87 8.86
CA LYS A 348 3.82 2.48 8.85
C LYS A 348 2.58 2.34 7.96
N PRO A 349 2.43 1.25 7.17
CA PRO A 349 3.32 0.10 7.08
C PRO A 349 4.61 0.41 6.28
N ILE A 350 5.74 -0.11 6.76
CA ILE A 350 7.05 0.12 6.15
C ILE A 350 7.19 -0.75 4.91
N SER A 351 7.42 -0.12 3.76
CA SER A 351 7.71 -0.82 2.51
C SER A 351 9.22 -1.11 2.42
N PRO A 352 9.64 -2.35 2.08
CA PRO A 352 11.05 -2.70 1.88
C PRO A 352 11.76 -1.76 0.92
N ALA A 353 11.13 -1.43 -0.22
CA ALA A 353 11.68 -0.52 -1.22
C ALA A 353 11.84 0.92 -0.71
N THR A 354 10.94 1.39 0.16
CA THR A 354 11.03 2.74 0.73
C THR A 354 12.13 2.80 1.79
N LEU A 355 12.23 1.77 2.63
CA LEU A 355 13.29 1.66 3.64
C LEU A 355 14.67 1.57 2.96
N ALA A 356 14.83 0.72 1.94
CA ALA A 356 16.08 0.59 1.19
C ALA A 356 16.55 1.92 0.59
N ARG A 357 15.65 2.64 -0.10
CA ARG A 357 15.98 3.96 -0.68
C ARG A 357 16.40 4.97 0.39
N LEU A 358 15.75 4.95 1.53
CA LEU A 358 16.05 5.89 2.60
C LEU A 358 17.39 5.56 3.24
N LEU A 359 17.69 4.28 3.50
CA LEU A 359 18.98 3.85 4.04
C LEU A 359 20.16 4.21 3.12
N VAL A 360 19.97 4.13 1.79
CA VAL A 360 20.97 4.58 0.80
C VAL A 360 21.20 6.10 0.84
N ALA A 361 20.14 6.85 1.13
CA ALA A 361 20.19 8.32 1.13
C ALA A 361 20.66 8.93 2.48
N LEU A 362 20.83 8.08 3.52
CA LEU A 362 21.29 8.58 4.82
C LEU A 362 22.72 9.12 4.73
N PRO A 363 22.98 10.28 5.36
CA PRO A 363 24.33 10.82 5.41
C PRO A 363 25.22 9.87 6.22
N VAL A 364 26.25 9.31 5.59
CA VAL A 364 27.34 8.63 6.32
C VAL A 364 28.11 9.75 7.04
N ARG A 365 27.75 9.99 8.28
CA ARG A 365 28.48 10.95 9.12
C ARG A 365 29.69 10.24 9.74
N ALA A 366 30.87 10.59 9.23
CA ALA A 366 32.14 10.17 9.79
C ALA A 366 32.33 10.69 11.24
#